data_96fd56f6b9dd4eccf88111b35da4c0aa
#
_entry.id   96fd56f6b9dd4eccf88111b35da4c0aa
#
_cell.length_a   1.000
_cell.length_b   1.000
_cell.length_c   1.000
_cell.angle_alpha   90.00
_cell.angle_beta   90.00
_cell.angle_gamma   90.00
#
_symmetry.space_group_name_H-M   'P 1'
#
loop_
_entity.id
_entity.type
_entity.pdbx_description
1 polymer ?
#
loop_
_entity_poly.entity_id
_entity_poly.type
_entity_poly.pdbx_seq_one_letter_code
_entity_poly.pdbx_strand_id
1 'polypeptide(L)'
;HKERAVYKYKLFPLLGFDMTDETDELTPLSEYARHALERKNEQKENILCVIDEACSSCVQVNYEITNLCRGCVARSCYMNCPKDAIRFRKNGQAKIDHDACISCGKCHQSCPYHAIVFIPVPCEEACPVKAISKDENGIEHIDENKCIYCGKCLNACPFGAIFEISQAFDVLEGIRRGEKMVAIPAPSILCLLYTSPSPRDGLLSR
;
A
#
# COMPACT_ATOMS: atom_id res chain seq x y z
N HIS A 1 10.49 18.60 5.12
CA HIS A 1 9.14 18.67 5.68
C HIS A 1 8.33 17.40 5.37
N LYS A 2 8.29 16.94 4.09
CA LYS A 2 7.55 15.75 3.68
C LYS A 2 7.93 14.49 4.48
N GLU A 3 9.22 14.20 4.63
CA GLU A 3 9.69 13.03 5.39
C GLU A 3 9.22 13.05 6.84
N ARG A 4 9.23 14.24 7.48
CA ARG A 4 8.76 14.39 8.86
C ARG A 4 7.26 14.10 8.97
N ALA A 5 6.45 14.54 8.02
CA ALA A 5 5.03 14.25 7.96
C ALA A 5 4.80 12.74 7.80
N VAL A 6 5.48 12.12 6.84
CA VAL A 6 5.39 10.66 6.63
C VAL A 6 5.73 9.87 7.91
N TYR A 7 6.77 10.27 8.65
CA TYR A 7 7.11 9.61 9.92
C TYR A 7 6.05 9.86 11.00
N LYS A 8 5.48 11.07 11.10
CA LYS A 8 4.39 11.37 12.03
C LYS A 8 3.21 10.42 11.74
N TYR A 9 2.78 10.36 10.50
CA TYR A 9 1.63 9.55 10.09
C TYR A 9 1.88 8.04 10.18
N LYS A 10 3.11 7.57 10.00
CA LYS A 10 3.45 6.15 10.26
C LYS A 10 3.34 5.75 11.74
N LEU A 11 3.53 6.69 12.65
CA LEU A 11 3.38 6.44 14.09
C LEU A 11 1.91 6.52 14.53
N PHE A 12 1.06 7.18 13.77
CA PHE A 12 -0.34 7.40 14.07
C PHE A 12 -1.14 6.08 14.23
N PRO A 13 -1.09 5.14 13.25
CA PRO A 13 -1.74 3.84 13.40
C PRO A 13 -1.19 3.00 14.55
N LEU A 14 0.10 3.15 14.88
CA LEU A 14 0.70 2.45 16.02
C LEU A 14 0.14 2.93 17.36
N LEU A 15 -0.33 4.18 17.45
CA LEU A 15 -1.08 4.71 18.58
C LEU A 15 -2.55 4.31 18.55
N GLY A 16 -3.00 3.64 17.50
CA GLY A 16 -4.36 3.17 17.30
C GLY A 16 -5.32 4.23 16.76
N PHE A 17 -4.82 5.20 16.00
CA PHE A 17 -5.62 6.19 15.28
C PHE A 17 -5.68 5.87 13.79
N ASP A 18 -6.81 6.18 13.17
CA ASP A 18 -6.95 6.22 11.71
C ASP A 18 -6.55 7.60 11.18
N MET A 19 -6.21 7.71 9.90
CA MET A 19 -5.87 8.99 9.26
C MET A 19 -7.03 10.00 9.33
N THR A 20 -8.26 9.53 9.36
CA THR A 20 -9.47 10.34 9.54
C THR A 20 -9.62 10.96 10.93
N ASP A 21 -8.88 10.45 11.92
CA ASP A 21 -8.89 11.00 13.29
C ASP A 21 -8.05 12.29 13.41
N GLU A 22 -7.28 12.64 12.38
CA GLU A 22 -6.50 13.86 12.39
C GLU A 22 -7.36 15.07 12.06
N THR A 23 -7.34 16.05 12.94
CA THR A 23 -8.08 17.30 12.80
C THR A 23 -7.17 18.50 12.53
N ASP A 24 -5.90 18.41 12.89
CA ASP A 24 -4.91 19.48 12.72
C ASP A 24 -3.50 18.90 12.56
N GLU A 25 -2.91 19.12 11.38
CA GLU A 25 -1.55 18.69 11.04
C GLU A 25 -0.46 19.24 11.99
N LEU A 26 -0.72 20.38 12.64
CA LEU A 26 0.22 21.02 13.55
C LEU A 26 0.22 20.39 14.94
N THR A 27 -0.80 19.63 15.29
CA THR A 27 -0.88 18.94 16.58
C THR A 27 0.30 17.98 16.75
N PRO A 28 1.06 18.09 17.85
CA PRO A 28 2.22 17.25 18.09
C PRO A 28 1.80 15.82 18.41
N LEU A 29 2.61 14.84 17.98
CA LEU A 29 2.36 13.41 18.22
C LEU A 29 2.24 13.07 19.72
N SER A 30 2.90 13.82 20.60
CA SER A 30 2.81 13.65 22.07
C SER A 30 1.40 13.90 22.61
N GLU A 31 0.61 14.72 21.95
CA GLU A 31 -0.79 14.96 22.33
C GLU A 31 -1.67 13.78 21.93
N TYR A 32 -1.49 13.25 20.74
CA TYR A 32 -2.15 12.02 20.32
C TYR A 32 -1.76 10.82 21.21
N ALA A 33 -0.49 10.71 21.60
CA ALA A 33 -0.06 9.67 22.55
C ALA A 33 -0.77 9.78 23.90
N ARG A 34 -1.01 11.01 24.40
CA ARG A 34 -1.80 11.23 25.63
C ARG A 34 -3.25 10.82 25.43
N HIS A 35 -3.87 11.23 24.30
CA HIS A 35 -5.24 10.83 23.97
C HIS A 35 -5.38 9.31 23.83
N ALA A 36 -4.37 8.62 23.29
CA ALA A 36 -4.36 7.16 23.19
C ALA A 36 -4.41 6.47 24.57
N LEU A 37 -3.80 7.08 25.60
CA LEU A 37 -3.84 6.56 26.98
C LEU A 37 -5.15 6.91 27.71
N GLU A 38 -5.82 7.97 27.34
CA GLU A 38 -7.03 8.47 28.00
C GLU A 38 -8.33 7.93 27.38
N ARG A 39 -8.26 7.50 26.10
CA ARG A 39 -9.45 7.01 25.39
C ARG A 39 -10.00 5.74 26.05
N LYS A 40 -11.32 5.59 25.98
CA LYS A 40 -11.96 4.32 26.29
C LYS A 40 -11.76 3.35 25.13
N ASN A 41 -11.66 2.07 25.47
CA ASN A 41 -11.50 0.98 24.49
C ASN A 41 -12.74 0.94 23.58
N GLU A 42 -12.69 1.66 22.46
CA GLU A 42 -13.71 1.64 21.43
C GLU A 42 -13.23 0.75 20.30
N GLN A 43 -14.03 -0.24 19.93
CA GLN A 43 -13.75 -1.06 18.76
C GLN A 43 -13.84 -0.17 17.53
N LYS A 44 -12.71 0.04 16.86
CA LYS A 44 -12.72 0.67 15.54
C LYS A 44 -13.16 -0.33 14.49
N GLU A 45 -14.01 0.10 13.60
CA GLU A 45 -14.45 -0.72 12.45
C GLU A 45 -13.29 -0.97 11.49
N ASN A 46 -12.45 0.04 11.29
CA ASN A 46 -11.32 -0.01 10.37
C ASN A 46 -10.08 -0.64 11.02
N ILE A 47 -9.57 -1.70 10.40
CA ILE A 47 -8.34 -2.38 10.85
C ILE A 47 -7.12 -1.91 10.06
N LEU A 48 -7.32 -1.41 8.84
CA LEU A 48 -6.28 -0.92 7.95
C LEU A 48 -6.46 0.57 7.67
N CYS A 49 -5.36 1.30 7.59
CA CYS A 49 -5.34 2.67 7.12
C CYS A 49 -4.34 2.86 5.99
N VAL A 50 -4.57 3.89 5.18
CA VAL A 50 -3.67 4.32 4.10
C VAL A 50 -3.15 5.71 4.43
N ILE A 51 -1.83 5.88 4.36
CA ILE A 51 -1.16 7.17 4.59
C ILE A 51 -1.01 7.90 3.25
N ASP A 52 -1.76 8.96 3.06
CA ASP A 52 -1.85 9.71 1.80
C ASP A 52 -0.50 10.25 1.33
N GLU A 53 0.30 10.83 2.23
CA GLU A 53 1.61 11.40 1.92
C GLU A 53 2.59 10.36 1.38
N ALA A 54 2.50 9.11 1.86
CA ALA A 54 3.31 8.01 1.38
C ALA A 54 2.72 7.41 0.11
N CYS A 55 1.38 7.27 0.05
CA CYS A 55 0.66 6.70 -1.10
C CYS A 55 0.79 7.56 -2.35
N SER A 56 0.82 8.89 -2.23
CA SER A 56 0.96 9.83 -3.34
C SER A 56 2.20 9.63 -4.21
N SER A 57 3.16 8.82 -3.78
CA SER A 57 4.38 8.49 -4.54
C SER A 57 4.18 7.37 -5.56
N CYS A 58 3.06 6.66 -5.53
CA CYS A 58 2.76 5.55 -6.42
C CYS A 58 2.05 6.05 -7.68
N VAL A 59 2.52 5.61 -8.84
CA VAL A 59 1.88 5.93 -10.13
C VAL A 59 0.67 5.03 -10.39
N GLN A 60 -0.24 5.50 -11.22
CA GLN A 60 -1.35 4.65 -11.68
C GLN A 60 -0.83 3.50 -12.56
N VAL A 61 -1.60 2.40 -12.59
CA VAL A 61 -1.33 1.28 -13.50
C VAL A 61 -1.24 1.80 -14.93
N ASN A 62 -0.12 1.56 -15.58
CA ASN A 62 0.04 1.94 -16.96
C ASN A 62 1.06 1.07 -17.71
N TYR A 63 1.15 1.33 -19.01
CA TYR A 63 2.18 0.78 -19.86
C TYR A 63 3.13 1.91 -20.28
N GLU A 64 4.44 1.64 -20.21
CA GLU A 64 5.47 2.57 -20.63
C GLU A 64 6.31 1.99 -21.74
N ILE A 65 6.71 2.86 -22.69
CA ILE A 65 7.63 2.48 -23.76
C ILE A 65 9.04 2.87 -23.35
N THR A 66 9.87 1.86 -23.18
CA THR A 66 11.27 2.01 -22.78
C THR A 66 12.15 2.48 -23.94
N ASN A 67 13.41 2.83 -23.64
CA ASN A 67 14.44 3.17 -24.61
C ASN A 67 14.86 1.99 -25.52
N LEU A 68 14.40 0.78 -25.22
CA LEU A 68 14.58 -0.41 -26.08
C LEU A 68 13.76 -0.32 -27.37
N CYS A 69 12.82 0.62 -27.48
CA CYS A 69 12.02 0.82 -28.67
C CYS A 69 12.91 1.17 -29.86
N ARG A 70 12.83 0.34 -30.92
CA ARG A 70 13.64 0.48 -32.13
C ARG A 70 13.01 1.38 -33.21
N GLY A 71 11.82 1.93 -32.96
CA GLY A 71 11.11 2.71 -33.99
C GLY A 71 10.80 1.90 -35.23
N CYS A 72 10.41 0.63 -35.09
CA CYS A 72 10.24 -0.33 -36.18
C CYS A 72 9.22 0.16 -37.23
N VAL A 73 9.40 -0.22 -38.47
CA VAL A 73 8.53 0.17 -39.60
C VAL A 73 7.13 -0.46 -39.46
N ALA A 74 7.06 -1.70 -38.94
CA ALA A 74 5.78 -2.43 -38.79
C ALA A 74 4.83 -1.77 -37.80
N ARG A 75 5.34 -1.01 -36.83
CA ARG A 75 4.55 -0.26 -35.82
C ARG A 75 3.41 -1.07 -35.20
N SER A 76 3.66 -2.34 -34.92
CA SER A 76 2.62 -3.28 -34.40
C SER A 76 1.91 -2.76 -33.17
N CYS A 77 2.60 -2.05 -32.28
CA CYS A 77 1.99 -1.42 -31.10
C CYS A 77 0.93 -0.37 -31.49
N TYR A 78 1.19 0.46 -32.48
CA TYR A 78 0.26 1.46 -32.99
C TYR A 78 -0.94 0.79 -33.69
N MET A 79 -0.68 -0.15 -34.60
CA MET A 79 -1.72 -0.84 -35.37
C MET A 79 -2.70 -1.62 -34.49
N ASN A 80 -2.27 -2.08 -33.32
CA ASN A 80 -3.11 -2.82 -32.38
C ASN A 80 -3.72 -1.93 -31.25
N CYS A 81 -3.49 -0.62 -31.28
CA CYS A 81 -4.03 0.28 -30.28
C CYS A 81 -5.48 0.68 -30.61
N PRO A 82 -6.50 0.25 -29.82
CA PRO A 82 -7.89 0.55 -30.14
C PRO A 82 -8.30 2.02 -29.89
N LYS A 83 -7.42 2.79 -29.22
CA LYS A 83 -7.65 4.19 -28.86
C LYS A 83 -6.66 5.14 -29.52
N ASP A 84 -5.86 4.67 -30.47
CA ASP A 84 -4.81 5.46 -31.13
C ASP A 84 -3.93 6.25 -30.14
N ALA A 85 -3.69 5.68 -28.95
CA ALA A 85 -2.95 6.31 -27.86
C ALA A 85 -1.42 6.29 -28.06
N ILE A 86 -0.92 5.77 -29.21
CA ILE A 86 0.51 5.70 -29.48
C ILE A 86 0.92 6.80 -30.44
N ARG A 87 1.88 7.60 -30.02
CA ARG A 87 2.49 8.67 -30.80
C ARG A 87 3.94 8.32 -31.12
N PHE A 88 4.54 9.03 -32.08
CA PHE A 88 5.94 8.82 -32.43
C PHE A 88 6.75 10.10 -32.22
N ARG A 89 7.88 9.94 -31.55
CA ARG A 89 8.85 11.01 -31.35
C ARG A 89 9.62 11.30 -32.68
N LYS A 90 10.33 12.43 -32.75
CA LYS A 90 11.16 12.79 -33.92
C LYS A 90 12.23 11.75 -34.27
N ASN A 91 12.71 11.01 -33.26
CA ASN A 91 13.67 9.92 -33.42
C ASN A 91 13.04 8.58 -33.85
N GLY A 92 11.75 8.56 -34.19
CA GLY A 92 10.99 7.37 -34.59
C GLY A 92 10.51 6.46 -33.46
N GLN A 93 10.95 6.66 -32.23
CA GLN A 93 10.48 5.87 -31.09
C GLN A 93 9.04 6.19 -30.77
N ALA A 94 8.30 5.17 -30.37
CA ALA A 94 6.93 5.33 -29.90
C ALA A 94 6.89 5.93 -28.48
N LYS A 95 5.78 6.62 -28.17
CA LYS A 95 5.41 7.10 -26.85
C LYS A 95 3.93 6.82 -26.64
N ILE A 96 3.53 6.43 -25.45
CA ILE A 96 2.12 6.31 -25.07
C ILE A 96 1.61 7.67 -24.60
N ASP A 97 0.42 8.02 -25.08
CA ASP A 97 -0.37 9.14 -24.63
C ASP A 97 -1.28 8.60 -23.52
N HIS A 98 -0.94 8.92 -22.26
CA HIS A 98 -1.63 8.37 -21.10
C HIS A 98 -3.06 8.90 -20.96
N ASP A 99 -3.36 10.08 -21.46
CA ASP A 99 -4.70 10.65 -21.41
C ASP A 99 -5.68 9.90 -22.33
N ALA A 100 -5.18 9.34 -23.42
CA ALA A 100 -5.96 8.53 -24.35
C ALA A 100 -5.89 7.01 -24.06
N CYS A 101 -4.92 6.58 -23.26
CA CYS A 101 -4.63 5.17 -23.00
C CYS A 101 -5.62 4.56 -22.02
N ILE A 102 -6.19 3.41 -22.38
CA ILE A 102 -7.09 2.63 -21.51
C ILE A 102 -6.39 1.43 -20.85
N SER A 103 -5.08 1.38 -20.87
CA SER A 103 -4.25 0.33 -20.25
C SER A 103 -4.64 -1.12 -20.63
N CYS A 104 -5.10 -1.35 -21.87
CA CYS A 104 -5.59 -2.67 -22.34
C CYS A 104 -4.49 -3.71 -22.63
N GLY A 105 -3.21 -3.34 -22.65
CA GLY A 105 -2.06 -4.23 -22.83
C GLY A 105 -1.79 -4.74 -24.24
N LYS A 106 -2.63 -4.45 -25.26
CA LYS A 106 -2.46 -4.98 -26.62
C LYS A 106 -1.13 -4.56 -27.26
N CYS A 107 -0.68 -3.34 -27.00
CA CYS A 107 0.60 -2.84 -27.49
C CYS A 107 1.79 -3.60 -26.87
N HIS A 108 1.70 -3.95 -25.60
CA HIS A 108 2.70 -4.74 -24.88
C HIS A 108 2.83 -6.14 -25.53
N GLN A 109 1.71 -6.82 -25.76
CA GLN A 109 1.69 -8.16 -26.36
C GLN A 109 2.17 -8.17 -27.80
N SER A 110 1.90 -7.10 -28.57
CA SER A 110 2.24 -7.01 -29.99
C SER A 110 3.66 -6.53 -30.27
N CYS A 111 4.41 -6.09 -29.26
CA CYS A 111 5.76 -5.56 -29.46
C CYS A 111 6.79 -6.68 -29.60
N PRO A 112 7.42 -6.89 -30.78
CA PRO A 112 8.38 -7.97 -30.98
C PRO A 112 9.71 -7.76 -30.24
N TYR A 113 9.98 -6.53 -29.77
CA TYR A 113 11.18 -6.18 -29.01
C TYR A 113 10.95 -6.15 -27.50
N HIS A 114 9.72 -6.42 -27.04
CA HIS A 114 9.34 -6.30 -25.63
C HIS A 114 9.74 -4.96 -24.99
N ALA A 115 9.70 -3.90 -25.81
CA ALA A 115 10.09 -2.55 -25.41
C ALA A 115 9.00 -1.81 -24.62
N ILE A 116 7.84 -2.41 -24.45
CA ILE A 116 6.71 -1.87 -23.68
C ILE A 116 6.62 -2.66 -22.39
N VAL A 117 6.68 -1.99 -21.27
CA VAL A 117 6.61 -2.60 -19.95
C VAL A 117 5.29 -2.28 -19.26
N PHE A 118 4.79 -3.23 -18.50
CA PHE A 118 3.65 -3.04 -17.61
C PHE A 118 4.16 -2.58 -16.24
N ILE A 119 3.58 -1.51 -15.73
CA ILE A 119 3.89 -0.95 -14.41
C ILE A 119 2.64 -1.13 -13.55
N PRO A 120 2.59 -2.18 -12.69
CA PRO A 120 1.46 -2.40 -11.80
C PRO A 120 1.49 -1.43 -10.62
N VAL A 121 0.34 -1.24 -9.99
CA VAL A 121 0.25 -0.74 -8.62
C VAL A 121 0.39 -1.94 -7.67
N PRO A 122 1.45 -2.02 -6.86
CA PRO A 122 1.77 -3.26 -6.15
C PRO A 122 0.69 -3.74 -5.18
N CYS A 123 0.01 -2.83 -4.47
CA CYS A 123 -1.06 -3.20 -3.52
C CYS A 123 -2.34 -3.67 -4.24
N GLU A 124 -2.72 -3.04 -5.36
CA GLU A 124 -3.86 -3.49 -6.18
C GLU A 124 -3.60 -4.86 -6.79
N GLU A 125 -2.38 -5.08 -7.30
CA GLU A 125 -2.00 -6.37 -7.91
C GLU A 125 -1.95 -7.49 -6.89
N ALA A 126 -1.46 -7.21 -5.66
CA ALA A 126 -1.38 -8.19 -4.59
C ALA A 126 -2.74 -8.53 -3.97
N CYS A 127 -3.77 -7.70 -4.17
CA CYS A 127 -5.08 -7.91 -3.56
C CYS A 127 -5.87 -9.02 -4.27
N PRO A 128 -6.12 -10.17 -3.63
CA PRO A 128 -6.79 -11.30 -4.28
C PRO A 128 -8.27 -11.04 -4.57
N VAL A 129 -8.90 -10.15 -3.82
CA VAL A 129 -10.32 -9.80 -3.94
C VAL A 129 -10.54 -8.45 -4.62
N LYS A 130 -9.47 -7.79 -5.08
CA LYS A 130 -9.52 -6.49 -5.75
C LYS A 130 -10.33 -5.44 -4.96
N ALA A 131 -10.06 -5.39 -3.65
CA ALA A 131 -10.68 -4.45 -2.72
C ALA A 131 -9.95 -3.10 -2.66
N ILE A 132 -8.85 -2.92 -3.41
CA ILE A 132 -8.02 -1.72 -3.40
C ILE A 132 -8.10 -1.07 -4.76
N SER A 133 -8.34 0.22 -4.77
CA SER A 133 -8.37 1.05 -5.98
C SER A 133 -8.04 2.49 -5.66
N LYS A 134 -7.50 3.21 -6.63
CA LYS A 134 -7.24 4.65 -6.48
C LYS A 134 -8.53 5.47 -6.54
N ASP A 135 -8.56 6.47 -5.69
CA ASP A 135 -9.58 7.53 -5.72
C ASP A 135 -9.28 8.59 -6.82
N GLU A 136 -10.09 9.62 -6.89
CA GLU A 136 -9.94 10.73 -7.83
C GLU A 136 -8.62 11.52 -7.62
N ASN A 137 -8.06 11.48 -6.41
CA ASN A 137 -6.80 12.14 -6.05
C ASN A 137 -5.56 11.25 -6.33
N GLY A 138 -5.79 10.02 -6.75
CA GLY A 138 -4.72 9.03 -6.99
C GLY A 138 -4.21 8.36 -5.72
N ILE A 139 -4.93 8.47 -4.61
CA ILE A 139 -4.67 7.80 -3.34
C ILE A 139 -5.41 6.46 -3.31
N GLU A 140 -4.80 5.44 -2.75
CA GLU A 140 -5.43 4.14 -2.62
C GLU A 140 -6.53 4.16 -1.56
N HIS A 141 -7.67 3.65 -1.93
CA HIS A 141 -8.80 3.41 -1.02
C HIS A 141 -9.04 1.91 -0.88
N ILE A 142 -9.32 1.46 0.33
CA ILE A 142 -9.63 0.06 0.65
C ILE A 142 -11.14 -0.07 0.87
N ASP A 143 -11.81 -0.84 0.00
CA ASP A 143 -13.23 -1.18 0.16
C ASP A 143 -13.36 -2.25 1.25
N GLU A 144 -13.79 -1.85 2.43
CA GLU A 144 -13.90 -2.71 3.61
C GLU A 144 -14.92 -3.84 3.43
N ASN A 145 -15.97 -3.60 2.63
CA ASN A 145 -16.97 -4.62 2.35
C ASN A 145 -16.42 -5.79 1.51
N LYS A 146 -15.34 -5.55 0.74
CA LYS A 146 -14.65 -6.57 -0.05
C LYS A 146 -13.40 -7.08 0.63
N CYS A 147 -12.81 -6.32 1.53
CA CYS A 147 -11.54 -6.64 2.16
C CYS A 147 -11.68 -7.88 3.06
N ILE A 148 -10.76 -8.83 2.88
CA ILE A 148 -10.66 -10.05 3.71
C ILE A 148 -9.55 -9.96 4.76
N TYR A 149 -8.98 -8.80 4.97
CA TYR A 149 -7.93 -8.49 5.97
C TYR A 149 -6.72 -9.44 5.92
N CYS A 150 -6.32 -9.87 4.72
CA CYS A 150 -5.22 -10.83 4.52
C CYS A 150 -3.81 -10.24 4.64
N GLY A 151 -3.67 -8.90 4.72
CA GLY A 151 -2.40 -8.18 4.87
C GLY A 151 -1.46 -8.17 3.66
N LYS A 152 -1.84 -8.74 2.51
CA LYS A 152 -0.97 -8.78 1.32
C LYS A 152 -0.60 -7.41 0.78
N CYS A 153 -1.53 -6.46 0.81
CA CYS A 153 -1.31 -5.08 0.40
C CYS A 153 -0.25 -4.37 1.25
N LEU A 154 -0.27 -4.61 2.55
CA LEU A 154 0.69 -4.06 3.50
C LEU A 154 2.11 -4.51 3.17
N ASN A 155 2.30 -5.81 2.89
CA ASN A 155 3.59 -6.37 2.51
C ASN A 155 4.03 -5.98 1.08
N ALA A 156 3.08 -5.71 0.19
CA ALA A 156 3.36 -5.37 -1.20
C ALA A 156 3.72 -3.88 -1.40
N CYS A 157 3.31 -2.99 -0.49
CA CYS A 157 3.53 -1.56 -0.64
C CYS A 157 4.99 -1.17 -0.43
N PRO A 158 5.75 -0.73 -1.46
CA PRO A 158 7.16 -0.39 -1.33
C PRO A 158 7.39 0.92 -0.56
N PHE A 159 6.37 1.74 -0.42
CA PHE A 159 6.42 3.01 0.30
C PHE A 159 6.02 2.88 1.77
N GLY A 160 5.49 1.72 2.16
CA GLY A 160 4.93 1.51 3.49
C GLY A 160 3.83 2.54 3.78
N ALA A 161 2.88 2.68 2.85
CA ALA A 161 1.74 3.57 2.98
C ALA A 161 0.54 2.90 3.64
N ILE A 162 0.51 1.57 3.68
CA ILE A 162 -0.60 0.81 4.27
C ILE A 162 -0.15 0.25 5.61
N PHE A 163 -0.93 0.51 6.64
CA PHE A 163 -0.67 0.07 8.00
C PHE A 163 -1.89 -0.57 8.64
N GLU A 164 -1.65 -1.45 9.61
CA GLU A 164 -2.67 -1.90 10.54
C GLU A 164 -2.83 -0.90 11.68
N ILE A 165 -4.07 -0.66 12.11
CA ILE A 165 -4.38 0.17 13.27
C ILE A 165 -4.16 -0.69 14.51
N SER A 166 -3.14 -0.36 15.29
CA SER A 166 -2.71 -1.13 16.45
C SER A 166 -3.65 -0.94 17.66
N GLN A 167 -3.99 -2.02 18.30
CA GLN A 167 -4.69 -2.00 19.59
C GLN A 167 -3.76 -2.20 20.81
N ALA A 168 -2.44 -2.10 20.57
CA ALA A 168 -1.46 -2.36 21.62
C ALA A 168 -1.61 -1.42 22.83
N PHE A 169 -1.93 -0.14 22.59
CA PHE A 169 -2.17 0.83 23.67
C PHE A 169 -3.40 0.50 24.48
N ASP A 170 -4.48 0.04 23.84
CA ASP A 170 -5.72 -0.34 24.52
C ASP A 170 -5.51 -1.56 25.43
N VAL A 171 -4.73 -2.55 24.95
CA VAL A 171 -4.36 -3.73 25.74
C VAL A 171 -3.48 -3.35 26.92
N LEU A 172 -2.45 -2.52 26.71
CA LEU A 172 -1.56 -2.08 27.78
C LEU A 172 -2.31 -1.28 28.85
N GLU A 173 -3.22 -0.41 28.44
CA GLU A 173 -4.03 0.38 29.35
C GLU A 173 -5.05 -0.48 30.14
N GLY A 174 -5.67 -1.48 29.49
CA GLY A 174 -6.51 -2.45 30.15
C GLY A 174 -5.75 -3.23 31.24
N ILE A 175 -4.52 -3.66 30.95
CA ILE A 175 -3.65 -4.31 31.95
C ILE A 175 -3.33 -3.34 33.10
N ARG A 176 -3.00 -2.08 32.80
CA ARG A 176 -2.70 -1.04 33.81
C ARG A 176 -3.88 -0.78 34.76
N ARG A 177 -5.10 -0.80 34.22
CA ARG A 177 -6.36 -0.65 35.00
C ARG A 177 -6.72 -1.87 35.78
N GLY A 178 -6.02 -3.00 35.64
CA GLY A 178 -6.31 -4.27 36.30
C GLY A 178 -7.51 -5.01 35.71
N GLU A 179 -7.87 -4.72 34.47
CA GLU A 179 -8.92 -5.43 33.74
C GLU A 179 -8.51 -6.89 33.46
N LYS A 180 -9.49 -7.79 33.49
CA LYS A 180 -9.23 -9.20 33.15
C LYS A 180 -9.02 -9.34 31.64
N MET A 181 -7.77 -9.56 31.22
CA MET A 181 -7.41 -9.77 29.85
C MET A 181 -7.26 -11.25 29.53
N VAL A 182 -7.78 -11.69 28.39
CA VAL A 182 -7.66 -13.07 27.90
C VAL A 182 -7.04 -13.05 26.52
N ALA A 183 -5.93 -13.77 26.33
CA ALA A 183 -5.32 -13.96 25.02
C ALA A 183 -5.88 -15.22 24.37
N ILE A 184 -6.36 -15.09 23.13
CA ILE A 184 -6.84 -16.21 22.30
C ILE A 184 -5.91 -16.33 21.10
N PRO A 185 -4.76 -17.03 21.23
CA PRO A 185 -3.83 -17.21 20.11
C PRO A 185 -4.40 -18.19 19.08
N ALA A 186 -4.22 -17.87 17.80
CA ALA A 186 -4.55 -18.82 16.74
C ALA A 186 -3.65 -20.08 16.83
N PRO A 187 -4.16 -21.29 16.54
CA PRO A 187 -3.37 -22.51 16.61
C PRO A 187 -2.06 -22.50 15.80
N SER A 188 -2.06 -21.77 14.66
CA SER A 188 -0.88 -21.56 13.81
C SER A 188 0.27 -20.82 14.50
N ILE A 189 0.00 -20.01 15.52
CA ILE A 189 1.05 -19.31 16.29
C ILE A 189 2.00 -20.30 16.98
N LEU A 190 1.50 -21.42 17.44
CA LEU A 190 2.34 -22.45 18.07
C LEU A 190 3.39 -22.97 17.07
N CYS A 191 3.00 -23.21 15.81
CA CYS A 191 3.95 -23.62 14.78
C CYS A 191 5.01 -22.53 14.52
N LEU A 192 4.64 -21.25 14.49
CA LEU A 192 5.58 -20.14 14.30
C LEU A 192 6.56 -20.02 15.47
N LEU A 193 6.10 -20.17 16.71
CA LEU A 193 6.94 -20.12 17.90
C LEU A 193 7.96 -21.26 17.96
N TYR A 194 7.58 -22.46 17.50
CA TYR A 194 8.47 -23.61 17.47
C TYR A 194 9.43 -23.65 16.28
N THR A 195 9.07 -23.01 15.15
CA THR A 195 9.87 -23.02 13.92
C THR A 195 10.73 -21.78 13.73
N SER A 196 10.39 -20.67 14.38
CA SER A 196 11.21 -19.45 14.36
C SER A 196 11.94 -19.32 15.68
N PRO A 197 13.27 -19.49 15.71
CA PRO A 197 14.04 -19.29 16.94
C PRO A 197 13.83 -17.83 17.41
N SER A 198 13.42 -17.68 18.67
CA SER A 198 13.32 -16.39 19.29
C SER A 198 14.71 -15.72 19.32
N PRO A 199 14.82 -14.39 19.16
CA PRO A 199 16.09 -13.69 19.36
C PRO A 199 16.74 -13.96 20.72
N ARG A 200 15.99 -14.44 21.71
CA ARG A 200 16.50 -14.87 23.03
C ARG A 200 17.13 -16.25 23.00
N ASP A 201 16.73 -17.13 22.08
CA ASP A 201 17.25 -18.49 22.02
C ASP A 201 18.72 -18.51 21.60
N GLY A 202 19.17 -17.51 20.84
CA GLY A 202 20.57 -17.30 20.49
C GLY A 202 21.45 -16.76 21.63
N LEU A 203 20.85 -16.21 22.70
CA LEU A 203 21.56 -15.68 23.86
C LEU A 203 21.74 -16.73 24.98
N LEU A 204 20.94 -17.77 24.99
CA LEU A 204 21.00 -18.85 25.98
C LEU A 204 21.96 -19.99 25.58
N SER A 205 22.48 -19.96 24.35
CA SER A 205 23.43 -20.93 23.81
C SER A 205 24.90 -20.51 23.92
N ARG A 206 25.22 -19.50 24.75
CA ARG A 206 26.61 -19.08 25.04
C ARG A 206 26.91 -19.14 26.52
#